data_cd04b42708f1b40c528ea6712750a424
#
_entry.id   cd04b42708f1b40c528ea6712750a424
#
_cell.length_a   1.000
_cell.length_b   1.000
_cell.length_c   1.000
_cell.angle_alpha   90.00
_cell.angle_beta   90.00
_cell.angle_gamma   90.00
#
_symmetry.space_group_name_H-M   'P 1'
#
loop_
_entity.id
_entity.type
_entity.pdbx_description
1 polymer ?
#
loop_
_entity_poly.entity_id
_entity_poly.type
_entity_poly.pdbx_seq_one_letter_code
_entity_poly.pdbx_strand_id
1 'polypeptide(L)'
;MVRQDGIILGADTRATSDSIVADKNCEKIHYIAPNMYCCGAGTAADTEFTTNLISRRLALHRLNSRRECRVVTAMTMLKQHLFRHQGYIGAALILGGVDVTGPHLYTVYPHGSVDQLPYVTMGSGSLAAMAVFEATWKPDLTV
;
A
#
# COMPACT_ATOMS: atom_id res chain seq x y z
N MET A 1 6.81 4.23 5.55
CA MET A 1 8.29 4.29 5.62
C MET A 1 8.87 3.04 6.23
N VAL A 2 10.04 2.63 5.77
CA VAL A 2 10.82 1.51 6.32
C VAL A 2 11.58 1.97 7.58
N ARG A 3 11.66 1.08 8.56
CA ARG A 3 12.43 1.22 9.79
C ARG A 3 13.29 -0.03 9.99
N GLN A 4 14.25 -0.01 10.93
CA GLN A 4 15.10 -1.19 11.21
C GLN A 4 14.29 -2.43 11.60
N ASP A 5 13.24 -2.23 12.35
CA ASP A 5 12.42 -3.26 12.99
C ASP A 5 11.00 -3.38 12.42
N GLY A 6 10.64 -2.61 11.39
CA GLY A 6 9.30 -2.68 10.85
C GLY A 6 8.96 -1.67 9.76
N ILE A 7 7.67 -1.56 9.50
CA ILE A 7 7.08 -0.63 8.54
C ILE A 7 6.04 0.23 9.25
N ILE A 8 6.07 1.54 8.99
CA ILE A 8 5.02 2.45 9.42
C ILE A 8 4.26 2.92 8.18
N LEU A 9 2.95 2.72 8.20
CA LEU A 9 1.99 3.25 7.23
C LEU A 9 1.12 4.28 7.92
N GLY A 10 0.82 5.38 7.25
CA GLY A 10 -0.05 6.44 7.75
C GLY A 10 -0.86 7.05 6.61
N ALA A 11 -2.09 7.41 6.90
CA ALA A 11 -3.00 8.07 5.97
C ALA A 11 -3.93 9.01 6.72
N ASP A 12 -4.42 10.04 6.03
CA ASP A 12 -5.55 10.83 6.50
C ASP A 12 -6.88 10.09 6.28
N THR A 13 -7.97 10.65 6.75
CA THR A 13 -9.31 10.03 6.67
C THR A 13 -10.30 10.83 5.83
N ARG A 14 -9.83 11.82 5.04
CA ARG A 14 -10.69 12.63 4.18
C ARG A 14 -10.93 11.96 2.84
N ALA A 15 -12.19 11.74 2.48
CA ALA A 15 -12.62 11.41 1.13
C ALA A 15 -13.38 12.59 0.52
N THR A 16 -13.02 12.97 -0.70
CA THR A 16 -13.64 14.08 -1.42
C THR A 16 -14.27 13.61 -2.73
N SER A 17 -15.36 14.28 -3.11
CA SER A 17 -15.94 14.20 -4.45
C SER A 17 -15.94 15.63 -4.99
N ASP A 18 -15.04 15.92 -5.92
CA ASP A 18 -14.75 17.27 -6.42
C ASP A 18 -14.43 18.25 -5.26
N SER A 19 -15.27 19.26 -5.06
CA SER A 19 -15.12 20.28 -4.02
C SER A 19 -15.79 19.93 -2.69
N ILE A 20 -16.49 18.80 -2.62
CA ILE A 20 -17.27 18.39 -1.45
C ILE A 20 -16.53 17.31 -0.67
N VAL A 21 -16.48 17.45 0.66
CA VAL A 21 -16.02 16.38 1.56
C VAL A 21 -17.13 15.34 1.67
N ALA A 22 -16.95 14.19 1.00
CA ALA A 22 -17.94 13.11 1.00
C ALA A 22 -17.89 12.31 2.30
N ASP A 23 -16.70 12.09 2.87
CA ASP A 23 -16.53 11.37 4.13
C ASP A 23 -15.32 11.96 4.91
N LYS A 24 -15.51 12.16 6.21
CA LYS A 24 -14.45 12.66 7.12
C LYS A 24 -13.73 11.53 7.84
N ASN A 25 -14.22 10.31 7.75
CA ASN A 25 -13.66 9.15 8.47
C ASN A 25 -13.48 7.94 7.54
N CYS A 26 -13.02 8.19 6.33
CA CYS A 26 -12.72 7.15 5.35
C CYS A 26 -11.45 6.39 5.74
N GLU A 27 -11.53 5.07 5.87
CA GLU A 27 -10.37 4.23 6.13
C GLU A 27 -9.59 3.98 4.84
N LYS A 28 -8.33 4.40 4.80
CA LYS A 28 -7.44 4.29 3.64
C LYS A 28 -6.31 3.27 3.83
N ILE A 29 -6.19 2.67 5.01
CA ILE A 29 -5.22 1.61 5.32
C ILE A 29 -5.97 0.29 5.33
N HIS A 30 -5.74 -0.53 4.30
CA HIS A 30 -6.46 -1.78 4.08
C HIS A 30 -5.63 -2.97 4.55
N TYR A 31 -6.29 -3.90 5.22
CA TYR A 31 -5.69 -5.17 5.60
C TYR A 31 -5.46 -6.06 4.37
N ILE A 32 -4.26 -6.61 4.26
CA ILE A 32 -3.90 -7.58 3.19
C ILE A 32 -3.67 -8.97 3.78
N ALA A 33 -2.84 -9.06 4.81
CA ALA A 33 -2.51 -10.29 5.53
C ALA A 33 -2.07 -9.93 6.95
N PRO A 34 -1.90 -10.89 7.89
CA PRO A 34 -1.48 -10.58 9.25
C PRO A 34 -0.17 -9.79 9.36
N ASN A 35 0.70 -9.94 8.37
CA ASN A 35 2.01 -9.28 8.31
C ASN A 35 2.09 -8.14 7.30
N MET A 36 0.97 -7.72 6.67
CA MET A 36 0.99 -6.64 5.67
C MET A 36 -0.30 -5.86 5.58
N TYR A 37 -0.13 -4.55 5.33
CA TYR A 37 -1.19 -3.59 5.07
C TYR A 37 -0.89 -2.79 3.80
N CYS A 38 -1.91 -2.16 3.25
CA CYS A 38 -1.82 -1.39 2.02
C CYS A 38 -2.57 -0.07 2.16
N CYS A 39 -1.91 1.05 1.87
CA CYS A 39 -2.57 2.36 1.76
C CYS A 39 -3.02 2.58 0.32
N GLY A 40 -4.25 3.08 0.15
CA GLY A 40 -4.83 3.38 -1.16
C GLY A 40 -4.94 4.88 -1.44
N ALA A 41 -4.61 5.27 -2.66
CA ALA A 41 -4.85 6.60 -3.22
C ALA A 41 -5.48 6.46 -4.62
N GLY A 42 -6.26 7.45 -5.04
CA GLY A 42 -7.00 7.43 -6.29
C GLY A 42 -8.49 7.16 -6.07
N THR A 43 -9.11 6.35 -6.91
CA THR A 43 -10.53 6.03 -6.81
C THR A 43 -10.77 5.08 -5.63
N ALA A 44 -11.54 5.51 -4.64
CA ALA A 44 -11.74 4.77 -3.39
C ALA A 44 -12.29 3.35 -3.62
N ALA A 45 -13.29 3.21 -4.50
CA ALA A 45 -13.86 1.91 -4.83
C ALA A 45 -12.84 0.97 -5.48
N ASP A 46 -11.97 1.47 -6.34
CA ASP A 46 -10.92 0.69 -7.00
C ASP A 46 -9.86 0.22 -6.01
N THR A 47 -9.45 1.09 -5.08
CA THR A 47 -8.47 0.73 -4.05
C THR A 47 -9.03 -0.30 -3.09
N GLU A 48 -10.26 -0.13 -2.63
CA GLU A 48 -10.92 -1.08 -1.72
C GLU A 48 -11.14 -2.44 -2.40
N PHE A 49 -11.71 -2.45 -3.60
CA PHE A 49 -11.96 -3.69 -4.33
C PHE A 49 -10.66 -4.45 -4.62
N THR A 50 -9.63 -3.75 -5.11
CA THR A 50 -8.34 -4.36 -5.47
C THR A 50 -7.65 -4.96 -4.23
N THR A 51 -7.59 -4.23 -3.14
CA THR A 51 -6.97 -4.70 -1.89
C THR A 51 -7.72 -5.89 -1.29
N ASN A 52 -9.06 -5.84 -1.29
CA ASN A 52 -9.90 -6.97 -0.85
C ASN A 52 -9.70 -8.21 -1.72
N LEU A 53 -9.63 -8.05 -3.03
CA LEU A 53 -9.40 -9.17 -3.95
C LEU A 53 -8.07 -9.87 -3.65
N ILE A 54 -7.00 -9.11 -3.51
CA ILE A 54 -5.67 -9.66 -3.24
C ILE A 54 -5.61 -10.27 -1.83
N SER A 55 -6.20 -9.64 -0.82
CA SER A 55 -6.28 -10.18 0.53
C SER A 55 -6.95 -11.57 0.56
N ARG A 56 -8.07 -11.74 -0.15
CA ARG A 56 -8.77 -13.03 -0.26
C ARG A 56 -7.93 -14.09 -0.99
N ARG A 57 -7.25 -13.71 -2.07
CA ARG A 57 -6.33 -14.62 -2.79
C ARG A 57 -5.14 -15.05 -1.94
N LEU A 58 -4.57 -14.13 -1.17
CA LEU A 58 -3.50 -14.45 -0.22
C LEU A 58 -3.97 -15.35 0.91
N ALA A 59 -5.18 -15.17 1.40
CA ALA A 59 -5.77 -16.06 2.41
C ALA A 59 -5.84 -17.50 1.88
N LEU A 60 -6.28 -17.71 0.63
CA LEU A 60 -6.28 -19.02 -0.02
C LEU A 60 -4.86 -19.57 -0.17
N HIS A 61 -3.91 -18.75 -0.60
CA HIS A 61 -2.52 -19.14 -0.73
C HIS A 61 -1.90 -19.59 0.60
N ARG A 62 -2.21 -18.89 1.70
CA ARG A 62 -1.76 -19.26 3.06
C ARG A 62 -2.36 -20.58 3.53
N LEU A 63 -3.64 -20.83 3.26
CA LEU A 63 -4.29 -22.10 3.61
C LEU A 63 -3.65 -23.28 2.86
N ASN A 64 -3.30 -23.10 1.58
CA ASN A 64 -2.69 -24.13 0.76
C ASN A 64 -1.22 -24.37 1.14
N SER A 65 -0.44 -23.34 1.39
CA SER A 65 1.00 -23.42 1.69
C SER A 65 1.30 -23.66 3.17
N ARG A 66 0.34 -23.39 4.06
CA ARG A 66 0.49 -23.39 5.53
C ARG A 66 1.63 -22.51 6.04
N ARG A 67 1.97 -21.47 5.28
CA ARG A 67 3.04 -20.51 5.58
C ARG A 67 2.52 -19.09 5.47
N GLU A 68 3.17 -18.17 6.19
CA GLU A 68 2.98 -16.73 6.03
C GLU A 68 3.42 -16.29 4.63
N CYS A 69 2.64 -15.38 4.00
CA CYS A 69 2.97 -14.88 2.68
C CYS A 69 4.11 -13.86 2.73
N ARG A 70 4.98 -13.91 1.74
CA ARG A 70 5.98 -12.86 1.53
C ARG A 70 5.33 -11.61 0.94
N VAL A 71 5.86 -10.45 1.30
CA VAL A 71 5.36 -9.16 0.80
C VAL A 71 5.51 -9.07 -0.74
N VAL A 72 6.59 -9.62 -1.29
CA VAL A 72 6.81 -9.69 -2.73
C VAL A 72 5.72 -10.47 -3.47
N THR A 73 5.12 -11.47 -2.84
CA THR A 73 4.00 -12.23 -3.42
C THR A 73 2.77 -11.34 -3.58
N ALA A 74 2.42 -10.57 -2.55
CA ALA A 74 1.32 -9.60 -2.62
C ALA A 74 1.59 -8.53 -3.68
N MET A 75 2.79 -7.97 -3.71
CA MET A 75 3.22 -6.99 -4.70
C MET A 75 3.06 -7.52 -6.12
N THR A 76 3.53 -8.74 -6.38
CA THR A 76 3.44 -9.36 -7.71
C THR A 76 1.99 -9.57 -8.14
N MET A 77 1.11 -10.01 -7.23
CA MET A 77 -0.31 -10.18 -7.53
C MET A 77 -0.99 -8.84 -7.84
N LEU A 78 -0.69 -7.79 -7.07
CA LEU A 78 -1.18 -6.43 -7.32
C LEU A 78 -0.71 -5.91 -8.67
N LYS A 79 0.59 -5.97 -8.93
CA LYS A 79 1.21 -5.53 -10.19
C LYS A 79 0.55 -6.21 -11.40
N GLN A 80 0.44 -7.53 -11.39
CA GLN A 80 -0.14 -8.29 -12.49
C GLN A 80 -1.62 -7.98 -12.70
N HIS A 81 -2.37 -7.81 -11.62
CA HIS A 81 -3.78 -7.41 -11.69
C HIS A 81 -3.95 -6.04 -12.32
N LEU A 82 -3.21 -5.04 -11.86
CA LEU A 82 -3.28 -3.68 -12.40
C LEU A 82 -2.77 -3.60 -13.84
N PHE A 83 -1.65 -4.24 -14.14
CA PHE A 83 -1.09 -4.27 -15.51
C PHE A 83 -2.09 -4.86 -16.51
N ARG A 84 -2.77 -5.94 -16.18
CA ARG A 84 -3.78 -6.57 -17.04
C ARG A 84 -4.93 -5.63 -17.40
N HIS A 85 -5.24 -4.68 -16.52
CA HIS A 85 -6.31 -3.70 -16.70
C HIS A 85 -5.83 -2.37 -17.30
N GLN A 86 -4.53 -2.27 -17.70
CA GLN A 86 -3.98 -1.16 -18.50
C GLN A 86 -4.31 0.24 -17.97
N GLY A 87 -4.32 0.42 -16.62
CA GLY A 87 -4.58 1.70 -15.96
C GLY A 87 -6.07 2.06 -15.80
N TYR A 88 -7.00 1.23 -16.30
CA TYR A 88 -8.44 1.47 -16.08
C TYR A 88 -8.88 1.31 -14.62
N ILE A 89 -8.11 0.61 -13.80
CA ILE A 89 -8.27 0.59 -12.36
C ILE A 89 -7.49 1.76 -11.77
N GLY A 90 -8.20 2.75 -11.25
CA GLY A 90 -7.61 3.97 -10.67
C GLY A 90 -7.10 3.75 -9.25
N ALA A 91 -6.29 2.72 -9.03
CA ALA A 91 -5.71 2.38 -7.73
C ALA A 91 -4.19 2.61 -7.74
N ALA A 92 -3.74 3.58 -6.95
CA ALA A 92 -2.35 3.77 -6.60
C ALA A 92 -2.15 3.28 -5.16
N LEU A 93 -1.17 2.41 -4.92
CA LEU A 93 -1.09 1.64 -3.69
C LEU A 93 0.31 1.72 -3.07
N ILE A 94 0.36 1.84 -1.74
CA ILE A 94 1.59 1.67 -0.95
C ILE A 94 1.43 0.41 -0.12
N LEU A 95 2.17 -0.63 -0.46
CA LEU A 95 2.17 -1.92 0.23
C LEU A 95 3.34 -1.97 1.22
N GLY A 96 3.04 -2.23 2.47
CA GLY A 96 4.06 -2.40 3.51
C GLY A 96 3.82 -3.65 4.34
N GLY A 97 4.90 -4.31 4.70
CA GLY A 97 4.83 -5.50 5.55
C GLY A 97 6.21 -6.00 5.97
N VAL A 98 6.19 -6.96 6.87
CA VAL A 98 7.39 -7.65 7.38
C VAL A 98 7.21 -9.13 7.14
N ASP A 99 8.21 -9.76 6.54
CA ASP A 99 8.25 -11.20 6.33
C ASP A 99 9.59 -11.80 6.79
N VAL A 100 9.82 -13.05 6.49
CA VAL A 100 11.06 -13.78 6.89
C VAL A 100 12.34 -13.13 6.35
N THR A 101 12.24 -12.29 5.31
CA THR A 101 13.38 -11.57 4.72
C THR A 101 13.53 -10.15 5.28
N GLY A 102 12.63 -9.72 6.16
CA GLY A 102 12.65 -8.41 6.80
C GLY A 102 11.51 -7.48 6.35
N PRO A 103 11.63 -6.18 6.64
CA PRO A 103 10.64 -5.18 6.25
C PRO A 103 10.74 -4.83 4.76
N HIS A 104 9.59 -4.68 4.10
CA HIS A 104 9.48 -4.32 2.69
C HIS A 104 8.42 -3.25 2.49
N LEU A 105 8.73 -2.27 1.64
CA LEU A 105 7.82 -1.20 1.24
C LEU A 105 7.84 -1.06 -0.28
N TYR A 106 6.67 -1.20 -0.89
CA TYR A 106 6.47 -1.10 -2.33
C TYR A 106 5.44 -0.04 -2.68
N THR A 107 5.67 0.66 -3.77
CA THR A 107 4.69 1.51 -4.42
C THR A 107 4.23 0.83 -5.70
N VAL A 108 2.92 0.69 -5.88
CA VAL A 108 2.32 0.09 -7.07
C VAL A 108 1.43 1.15 -7.73
N TYR A 109 1.74 1.46 -8.98
CA TYR A 109 1.01 2.47 -9.76
C TYR A 109 -0.14 1.85 -10.58
N PRO A 110 -1.13 2.64 -11.03
CA PRO A 110 -2.31 2.11 -11.71
C PRO A 110 -2.02 1.28 -12.97
N HIS A 111 -0.95 1.59 -13.68
CA HIS A 111 -0.52 0.83 -14.87
C HIS A 111 0.29 -0.43 -14.55
N GLY A 112 0.58 -0.71 -13.28
CA GLY A 112 1.30 -1.90 -12.84
C GLY A 112 2.81 -1.72 -12.68
N SER A 113 3.36 -0.52 -12.81
CA SER A 113 4.75 -0.27 -12.44
C SER A 113 4.93 -0.30 -10.92
N VAL A 114 6.11 -0.71 -10.46
CA VAL A 114 6.43 -0.88 -9.03
C VAL A 114 7.79 -0.29 -8.72
N ASP A 115 7.87 0.41 -7.59
CA ASP A 115 9.13 0.84 -6.99
C ASP A 115 9.25 0.27 -5.57
N GLN A 116 10.48 -0.04 -5.16
CA GLN A 116 10.83 -0.37 -3.78
C GLN A 116 11.72 0.74 -3.23
N LEU A 117 11.22 1.45 -2.20
CA LEU A 117 11.86 2.63 -1.65
C LEU A 117 11.80 2.62 -0.13
N PRO A 118 12.73 3.29 0.56
CA PRO A 118 12.72 3.35 2.03
C PRO A 118 11.57 4.20 2.59
N TYR A 119 11.10 5.17 1.84
CA TYR A 119 9.91 5.98 2.16
C TYR A 119 9.22 6.40 0.87
N VAL A 120 7.90 6.44 0.90
CA VAL A 120 7.05 6.77 -0.25
C VAL A 120 5.84 7.56 0.19
N THR A 121 5.32 8.39 -0.69
CA THR A 121 4.11 9.17 -0.48
C THR A 121 3.22 9.11 -1.71
N MET A 122 1.90 9.10 -1.51
CA MET A 122 0.90 9.13 -2.57
C MET A 122 -0.30 9.97 -2.17
N GLY A 123 -1.02 10.45 -3.18
CA GLY A 123 -2.23 11.26 -3.02
C GLY A 123 -1.97 12.76 -3.15
N SER A 124 -3.01 13.56 -2.93
CA SER A 124 -2.97 15.03 -3.08
C SER A 124 -2.00 15.71 -2.11
N GLY A 125 -1.76 15.13 -0.93
CA GLY A 125 -0.80 15.61 0.08
C GLY A 125 0.61 15.04 -0.08
N SER A 126 0.91 14.28 -1.13
CA SER A 126 2.18 13.56 -1.30
C SER A 126 3.40 14.46 -1.29
N LEU A 127 3.32 15.66 -1.88
CA LEU A 127 4.45 16.60 -1.94
C LEU A 127 4.81 17.13 -0.55
N ALA A 128 3.81 17.47 0.26
CA ALA A 128 4.02 17.92 1.64
C ALA A 128 4.61 16.80 2.51
N ALA A 129 4.07 15.59 2.41
CA ALA A 129 4.58 14.43 3.12
C ALA A 129 6.01 14.06 2.69
N MET A 130 6.33 14.16 1.39
CA MET A 130 7.67 13.91 0.88
C MET A 130 8.67 14.95 1.40
N ALA A 131 8.28 16.22 1.51
CA ALA A 131 9.15 17.26 2.09
C ALA A 131 9.54 16.95 3.54
N VAL A 132 8.60 16.41 4.33
CA VAL A 132 8.88 15.98 5.71
C VAL A 132 9.82 14.77 5.72
N PHE A 133 9.58 13.76 4.88
CA PHE A 133 10.47 12.60 4.80
C PHE A 133 11.88 12.98 4.37
N GLU A 134 12.04 13.81 3.35
CA GLU A 134 13.34 14.28 2.89
C GLU A 134 14.13 15.03 3.98
N ALA A 135 13.43 15.78 4.83
CA ALA A 135 14.06 16.53 5.91
C ALA A 135 14.39 15.67 7.14
N THR A 136 13.62 14.62 7.43
CA THR A 136 13.66 13.94 8.74
C THR A 136 13.97 12.45 8.68
N TRP A 137 13.77 11.78 7.55
CA TRP A 137 14.01 10.34 7.47
C TRP A 137 15.50 10.00 7.60
N LYS A 138 15.79 8.98 8.40
CA LYS A 138 17.12 8.38 8.57
C LYS A 138 16.99 6.86 8.63
N PRO A 139 18.00 6.09 8.17
CA PRO A 139 17.93 4.62 8.11
C PRO A 139 17.91 3.94 9.48
N ASP A 140 18.36 4.62 10.52
CA ASP A 140 18.52 4.12 11.90
C ASP A 140 17.34 4.48 12.83
N LEU A 141 16.25 5.02 12.30
CA LEU A 141 15.07 5.33 13.09
C LEU A 141 14.43 4.03 13.63
N THR A 142 14.17 3.93 14.92
CA THR A 142 13.41 2.86 15.58
C THR A 142 11.93 3.21 15.76
N VAL A 143 11.06 2.24 15.90
CA VAL A 143 9.61 2.48 16.16
C VAL A 143 9.41 3.08 17.53
#